data_1770e64ae7711672ca0fdf7143b1662d
#
_entry.id   1770e64ae7711672ca0fdf7143b1662d
#
_cell.length_a   1.000
_cell.length_b   1.000
_cell.length_c   1.000
_cell.angle_alpha   90.00
_cell.angle_beta   90.00
_cell.angle_gamma   90.00
#
_symmetry.space_group_name_H-M   'P 1'
#
loop_
_entity.id
_entity.type
_entity.pdbx_description
1 polymer ?
#
loop_
_entity_poly.entity_id
_entity_poly.type
_entity_poly.pdbx_seq_one_letter_code
_entity_poly.pdbx_strand_id
1 'polypeptide(L)'
;MTLSTVLIKVVTSLCYLLKNSCYSVSPMNMSVVELIKLGRKYMQLWPERAELGNYFAEYQAVQISRLAFRYLPGLAAFSLIMQLYLGSVTFLPQALMYCMFMLSIPVQALVLLGVKADKFLPAGLAAWYKESVAKVNEAGGSINLSVNKPRFIDLAKLLNISHQALNSKQ
;
A
#
# COMPACT_ATOMS: atom_id res chain seq x y z
N MET A 1 16.48 18.40 -13.99
CA MET A 1 15.31 17.50 -13.93
C MET A 1 14.37 18.07 -12.91
N THR A 2 13.33 18.75 -13.33
CA THR A 2 12.49 19.58 -12.49
C THR A 2 11.60 18.71 -11.56
N LEU A 3 11.44 19.14 -10.31
CA LEU A 3 10.53 18.56 -9.29
C LEU A 3 9.15 18.26 -9.86
N SER A 4 8.70 19.06 -10.83
CA SER A 4 7.48 18.90 -11.61
C SER A 4 7.40 17.55 -12.34
N THR A 5 8.49 17.05 -12.91
CA THR A 5 8.50 15.78 -13.68
C THR A 5 8.35 14.57 -12.77
N VAL A 6 8.92 14.61 -11.57
CA VAL A 6 8.76 13.54 -10.55
C VAL A 6 7.35 13.55 -9.99
N LEU A 7 6.79 14.73 -9.70
CA LEU A 7 5.43 14.90 -9.23
C LEU A 7 4.40 14.39 -10.27
N ILE A 8 4.59 14.72 -11.55
CA ILE A 8 3.73 14.25 -12.63
C ILE A 8 3.81 12.72 -12.75
N LYS A 9 4.99 12.13 -12.66
CA LYS A 9 5.15 10.66 -12.68
C LYS A 9 4.48 9.98 -11.49
N VAL A 10 4.59 10.54 -10.29
CA VAL A 10 3.93 10.00 -9.09
C VAL A 10 2.41 10.12 -9.22
N VAL A 11 1.91 11.28 -9.66
CA VAL A 11 0.47 11.53 -9.85
C VAL A 11 -0.10 10.66 -10.97
N THR A 12 0.59 10.50 -12.08
CA THR A 12 0.14 9.64 -13.19
C THR A 12 0.19 8.16 -12.81
N SER A 13 1.20 7.72 -12.06
CA SER A 13 1.28 6.36 -11.54
C SER A 13 0.18 6.07 -10.51
N LEU A 14 -0.14 7.03 -9.65
CA LEU A 14 -1.26 6.95 -8.71
C LEU A 14 -2.61 6.97 -9.44
N CYS A 15 -2.77 7.82 -10.45
CA CYS A 15 -3.98 7.89 -11.27
C CYS A 15 -4.20 6.59 -12.07
N TYR A 16 -3.13 5.96 -12.54
CA TYR A 16 -3.18 4.66 -13.22
C TYR A 16 -3.57 3.53 -12.25
N LEU A 17 -3.03 3.54 -11.05
CA LEU A 17 -3.42 2.62 -9.96
C LEU A 17 -4.86 2.84 -9.51
N LEU A 18 -5.31 4.10 -9.42
CA LEU A 18 -6.69 4.46 -9.11
C LEU A 18 -7.65 3.97 -10.20
N LYS A 19 -7.33 4.17 -11.47
CA LYS A 19 -8.15 3.72 -12.60
C LYS A 19 -8.33 2.20 -12.62
N ASN A 20 -7.26 1.44 -12.38
CA ASN A 20 -7.34 -0.02 -12.31
C ASN A 20 -8.01 -0.54 -11.04
N SER A 21 -8.00 0.22 -9.95
CA SER A 21 -8.65 -0.16 -8.69
C SER A 21 -10.12 0.22 -8.64
N CYS A 22 -10.52 1.32 -9.28
CA CYS A 22 -11.92 1.77 -9.33
C CYS A 22 -12.85 0.84 -10.14
N TYR A 23 -12.32 0.03 -11.05
CA TYR A 23 -13.15 -0.84 -11.89
C TYR A 23 -13.73 -2.07 -11.16
N SER A 24 -13.38 -2.28 -9.89
CA SER A 24 -13.85 -3.44 -9.10
C SER A 24 -14.17 -3.07 -7.65
N VAL A 25 -14.79 -1.92 -7.43
CA VAL A 25 -15.34 -1.60 -6.12
C VAL A 25 -16.72 -2.26 -6.02
N SER A 26 -16.75 -3.48 -5.48
CA SER A 26 -17.97 -4.00 -4.86
C SER A 26 -18.39 -3.06 -3.72
N PRO A 27 -19.70 -2.82 -3.51
CA PRO A 27 -20.17 -1.95 -2.43
C PRO A 27 -19.83 -2.60 -1.09
N MET A 28 -18.68 -2.21 -0.55
CA MET A 28 -18.27 -2.63 0.79
C MET A 28 -18.92 -1.67 1.78
N ASN A 29 -19.71 -2.20 2.71
CA ASN A 29 -20.29 -1.48 3.86
C ASN A 29 -19.21 -1.10 4.91
N MET A 30 -17.95 -0.93 4.49
CA MET A 30 -16.87 -0.54 5.39
C MET A 30 -16.69 0.97 5.41
N SER A 31 -16.54 1.53 6.61
CA SER A 31 -16.20 2.95 6.78
C SER A 31 -14.82 3.26 6.19
N VAL A 32 -14.64 4.46 5.64
CA VAL A 32 -13.34 4.95 5.12
C VAL A 32 -12.24 4.82 6.18
N VAL A 33 -12.56 5.04 7.45
CA VAL A 33 -11.63 4.90 8.57
C VAL A 33 -11.18 3.45 8.75
N GLU A 34 -12.08 2.50 8.58
CA GLU A 34 -11.75 1.05 8.65
C GLU A 34 -10.86 0.64 7.48
N LEU A 35 -11.14 1.15 6.27
CA LEU A 35 -10.29 0.92 5.10
C LEU A 35 -8.87 1.46 5.30
N ILE A 36 -8.73 2.65 5.89
CA ILE A 36 -7.42 3.23 6.22
C ILE A 36 -6.67 2.36 7.23
N LYS A 37 -7.35 1.90 8.29
CA LYS A 37 -6.76 0.99 9.29
C LYS A 37 -6.34 -0.34 8.67
N LEU A 38 -7.20 -0.91 7.81
CA LEU A 38 -6.92 -2.15 7.09
C LEU A 38 -5.74 -2.00 6.14
N GLY A 39 -5.69 -0.91 5.37
CA GLY A 39 -4.59 -0.59 4.46
C GLY A 39 -3.27 -0.42 5.18
N ARG A 40 -3.27 0.25 6.34
CA ARG A 40 -2.08 0.40 7.19
C ARG A 40 -1.60 -0.95 7.72
N LYS A 41 -2.52 -1.79 8.21
CA LYS A 41 -2.21 -3.15 8.67
C LYS A 41 -1.66 -4.01 7.54
N TYR A 42 -2.28 -3.95 6.36
CA TYR A 42 -1.82 -4.67 5.17
C TYR A 42 -0.41 -4.25 4.77
N MET A 43 -0.12 -2.94 4.76
CA MET A 43 1.20 -2.41 4.48
C MET A 43 2.28 -2.92 5.46
N GLN A 44 1.94 -3.05 6.76
CA GLN A 44 2.86 -3.52 7.79
C GLN A 44 3.12 -5.03 7.73
N LEU A 45 2.16 -5.81 7.24
CA LEU A 45 2.27 -7.27 7.18
C LEU A 45 3.24 -7.75 6.09
N TRP A 46 3.47 -6.95 5.04
CA TRP A 46 4.39 -7.35 3.98
C TRP A 46 5.85 -7.27 4.45
N PRO A 47 6.63 -8.38 4.33
CA PRO A 47 8.05 -8.36 4.64
C PRO A 47 8.82 -7.48 3.66
N GLU A 48 9.88 -6.81 4.15
CA GLU A 48 10.72 -5.91 3.32
C GLU A 48 11.76 -6.72 2.54
N ARG A 49 11.33 -7.42 1.49
CA ARG A 49 12.22 -8.14 0.58
C ARG A 49 12.02 -7.69 -0.87
N ALA A 50 13.09 -7.19 -1.48
CA ALA A 50 13.06 -6.71 -2.87
C ALA A 50 12.69 -7.81 -3.87
N GLU A 51 12.99 -9.06 -3.57
CA GLU A 51 12.69 -10.23 -4.41
C GLU A 51 11.20 -10.42 -4.67
N LEU A 52 10.35 -10.06 -3.68
CA LEU A 52 8.90 -10.16 -3.81
C LEU A 52 8.32 -9.22 -4.88
N GLY A 53 9.03 -8.13 -5.21
CA GLY A 53 8.62 -7.18 -6.24
C GLY A 53 8.54 -7.78 -7.64
N ASN A 54 9.31 -8.82 -7.93
CA ASN A 54 9.33 -9.50 -9.23
C ASN A 54 8.16 -10.48 -9.39
N TYR A 55 7.65 -11.02 -8.29
CA TYR A 55 6.60 -12.02 -8.29
C TYR A 55 5.21 -11.43 -8.02
N PHE A 56 5.13 -10.34 -7.27
CA PHE A 56 3.86 -9.74 -6.85
C PHE A 56 3.79 -8.26 -7.22
N ALA A 57 2.95 -7.91 -8.19
CA ALA A 57 2.68 -6.51 -8.54
C ALA A 57 2.11 -5.72 -7.35
N GLU A 58 1.40 -6.40 -6.45
CA GLU A 58 0.87 -5.85 -5.21
C GLU A 58 1.97 -5.33 -4.28
N TYR A 59 3.11 -5.98 -4.25
CA TYR A 59 4.25 -5.57 -3.45
C TYR A 59 4.79 -4.20 -3.87
N GLN A 60 4.84 -3.93 -5.17
CA GLN A 60 5.26 -2.61 -5.68
C GLN A 60 4.31 -1.50 -5.19
N ALA A 61 3.00 -1.74 -5.19
CA ALA A 61 2.03 -0.78 -4.67
C ALA A 61 2.24 -0.50 -3.17
N VAL A 62 2.57 -1.53 -2.38
CA VAL A 62 2.89 -1.39 -0.96
C VAL A 62 4.18 -0.58 -0.75
N GLN A 63 5.22 -0.84 -1.53
CA GLN A 63 6.49 -0.11 -1.44
C GLN A 63 6.33 1.37 -1.80
N ILE A 64 5.63 1.67 -2.90
CA ILE A 64 5.32 3.05 -3.31
C ILE A 64 4.54 3.76 -2.21
N SER A 65 3.56 3.09 -1.59
CA SER A 65 2.78 3.68 -0.49
C SER A 65 3.64 3.95 0.74
N ARG A 66 4.56 3.06 1.11
CA ARG A 66 5.53 3.28 2.20
C ARG A 66 6.42 4.49 1.93
N LEU A 67 6.97 4.56 0.71
CA LEU A 67 7.80 5.67 0.27
C LEU A 67 7.02 6.98 0.32
N ALA A 68 5.78 6.99 -0.18
CA ALA A 68 4.90 8.15 -0.14
C ALA A 68 4.68 8.63 1.31
N PHE A 69 4.35 7.71 2.22
CA PHE A 69 4.17 8.05 3.64
C PHE A 69 5.39 8.64 4.31
N ARG A 70 6.58 8.17 3.92
CA ARG A 70 7.84 8.59 4.51
C ARG A 70 8.30 9.95 3.99
N TYR A 71 8.16 10.20 2.69
CA TYR A 71 8.78 11.35 2.03
C TYR A 71 7.79 12.49 1.69
N LEU A 72 6.52 12.18 1.39
CA LEU A 72 5.56 13.21 0.99
C LEU A 72 5.31 14.28 2.06
N PRO A 73 5.17 13.97 3.36
CA PRO A 73 4.98 15.02 4.36
C PRO A 73 6.16 15.98 4.43
N GLY A 74 7.40 15.46 4.36
CA GLY A 74 8.62 16.28 4.31
C GLY A 74 8.69 17.14 3.05
N LEU A 75 8.33 16.56 1.90
CA LEU A 75 8.31 17.27 0.62
C LEU A 75 7.24 18.37 0.59
N ALA A 76 6.07 18.13 1.19
CA ALA A 76 5.01 19.12 1.31
C ALA A 76 5.44 20.31 2.17
N ALA A 77 6.06 20.04 3.33
CA ALA A 77 6.60 21.07 4.19
C ALA A 77 7.72 21.88 3.50
N PHE A 78 8.65 21.20 2.84
CA PHE A 78 9.72 21.82 2.08
C PHE A 78 9.18 22.72 0.94
N SER A 79 8.21 22.21 0.19
CA SER A 79 7.56 22.97 -0.89
C SER A 79 6.88 24.23 -0.37
N LEU A 80 6.22 24.15 0.78
CA LEU A 80 5.55 25.27 1.41
C LEU A 80 6.57 26.34 1.85
N ILE A 81 7.66 25.92 2.52
CA ILE A 81 8.73 26.82 2.96
C ILE A 81 9.38 27.51 1.76
N MET A 82 9.68 26.78 0.69
CA MET A 82 10.27 27.35 -0.52
C MET A 82 9.36 28.36 -1.21
N GLN A 83 8.05 28.10 -1.25
CA GLN A 83 7.09 29.03 -1.83
C GLN A 83 6.94 30.30 -0.99
N LEU A 84 7.02 30.19 0.33
CA LEU A 84 7.01 31.36 1.23
C LEU A 84 8.28 32.19 1.14
N TYR A 85 9.43 31.53 0.96
CA TYR A 85 10.73 32.20 0.91
C TYR A 85 10.99 32.92 -0.43
N LEU A 86 10.63 32.28 -1.54
CA LEU A 86 10.84 32.79 -2.89
C LEU A 86 9.67 33.61 -3.44
N GLY A 87 8.47 33.41 -2.87
CA GLY A 87 7.25 34.08 -3.31
C GLY A 87 6.85 35.23 -2.41
N SER A 88 6.07 36.15 -2.97
CA SER A 88 5.38 37.18 -2.17
C SER A 88 4.20 36.54 -1.43
N VAL A 89 3.77 37.17 -0.34
CA VAL A 89 2.62 36.71 0.50
C VAL A 89 1.34 36.48 -0.32
N THR A 90 1.24 37.11 -1.48
CA THR A 90 0.13 36.91 -2.45
C THR A 90 -0.03 35.47 -2.93
N PHE A 91 1.03 34.65 -2.92
CA PHE A 91 1.00 33.25 -3.34
C PHE A 91 0.68 32.25 -2.21
N LEU A 92 0.46 32.75 -0.98
CA LEU A 92 0.16 31.93 0.19
C LEU A 92 -1.05 30.98 -0.01
N PRO A 93 -2.20 31.42 -0.56
CA PRO A 93 -3.34 30.54 -0.76
C PRO A 93 -3.02 29.40 -1.73
N GLN A 94 -2.27 29.67 -2.77
CA GLN A 94 -1.83 28.68 -3.75
C GLN A 94 -0.86 27.65 -3.13
N ALA A 95 0.08 28.11 -2.31
CA ALA A 95 1.02 27.25 -1.58
C ALA A 95 0.29 26.27 -0.64
N LEU A 96 -0.72 26.78 0.08
CA LEU A 96 -1.55 25.96 0.97
C LEU A 96 -2.35 24.89 0.20
N MET A 97 -2.92 25.27 -0.95
CA MET A 97 -3.64 24.30 -1.80
C MET A 97 -2.73 23.15 -2.26
N TYR A 98 -1.50 23.45 -2.70
CA TYR A 98 -0.54 22.40 -3.08
C TYR A 98 -0.14 21.53 -1.90
N CYS A 99 0.08 22.09 -0.73
CA CYS A 99 0.41 21.37 0.49
C CYS A 99 -0.71 20.40 0.87
N MET A 100 -1.96 20.86 0.89
CA MET A 100 -3.13 20.04 1.18
C MET A 100 -3.31 18.91 0.16
N PHE A 101 -3.08 19.19 -1.12
CA PHE A 101 -3.14 18.18 -2.17
C PHE A 101 -2.06 17.10 -1.96
N MET A 102 -0.81 17.48 -1.67
CA MET A 102 0.28 16.55 -1.41
C MET A 102 0.01 15.67 -0.19
N LEU A 103 -0.57 16.22 0.88
CA LEU A 103 -0.91 15.47 2.09
C LEU A 103 -2.11 14.52 1.87
N SER A 104 -2.96 14.80 0.89
CA SER A 104 -4.07 13.91 0.52
C SER A 104 -3.61 12.61 -0.15
N ILE A 105 -2.48 12.64 -0.89
CA ILE A 105 -1.98 11.49 -1.65
C ILE A 105 -1.73 10.25 -0.77
N PRO A 106 -1.00 10.32 0.37
CA PRO A 106 -0.76 9.16 1.20
C PRO A 106 -2.04 8.59 1.81
N VAL A 107 -3.02 9.43 2.13
CA VAL A 107 -4.32 8.96 2.64
C VAL A 107 -5.06 8.15 1.59
N GLN A 108 -5.11 8.64 0.35
CA GLN A 108 -5.71 7.92 -0.77
C GLN A 108 -5.00 6.57 -1.03
N ALA A 109 -3.68 6.53 -0.94
CA ALA A 109 -2.91 5.29 -1.08
C ALA A 109 -3.30 4.24 -0.03
N LEU A 110 -3.55 4.64 1.23
CA LEU A 110 -4.03 3.72 2.28
C LEU A 110 -5.42 3.17 2.01
N VAL A 111 -6.33 4.02 1.53
CA VAL A 111 -7.69 3.58 1.17
C VAL A 111 -7.61 2.53 0.06
N LEU A 112 -6.78 2.76 -0.97
CA LEU A 112 -6.58 1.81 -2.06
C LEU A 112 -5.98 0.48 -1.59
N LEU A 113 -4.99 0.54 -0.70
CA LEU A 113 -4.42 -0.67 -0.09
C LEU A 113 -5.45 -1.40 0.76
N GLY A 114 -6.31 -0.69 1.48
CA GLY A 114 -7.41 -1.27 2.27
C GLY A 114 -8.40 -2.02 1.39
N VAL A 115 -8.86 -1.39 0.30
CA VAL A 115 -9.75 -2.03 -0.68
C VAL A 115 -9.09 -3.26 -1.29
N LYS A 116 -7.80 -3.20 -1.61
CA LYS A 116 -7.07 -4.33 -2.19
C LYS A 116 -6.87 -5.46 -1.19
N ALA A 117 -6.58 -5.15 0.08
CA ALA A 117 -6.42 -6.12 1.15
C ALA A 117 -7.66 -6.98 1.39
N ASP A 118 -8.84 -6.42 1.17
CA ASP A 118 -10.11 -7.11 1.37
C ASP A 118 -10.60 -7.89 0.13
N LYS A 119 -9.97 -7.71 -1.04
CA LYS A 119 -10.30 -8.49 -2.24
C LYS A 119 -9.95 -9.96 -2.07
N PHE A 120 -10.77 -10.84 -2.68
CA PHE A 120 -10.48 -12.26 -2.75
C PHE A 120 -9.30 -12.53 -3.68
N LEU A 121 -8.52 -13.55 -3.36
CA LEU A 121 -7.44 -14.03 -4.21
C LEU A 121 -7.99 -14.62 -5.52
N PRO A 122 -7.33 -14.35 -6.67
CA PRO A 122 -7.62 -15.06 -7.91
C PRO A 122 -7.36 -16.58 -7.75
N ALA A 123 -8.07 -17.39 -8.52
CA ALA A 123 -8.09 -18.85 -8.36
C ALA A 123 -6.71 -19.51 -8.33
N GLY A 124 -5.78 -19.08 -9.22
CA GLY A 124 -4.41 -19.60 -9.24
C GLY A 124 -3.62 -19.28 -7.96
N LEU A 125 -3.74 -18.07 -7.46
CA LEU A 125 -3.07 -17.65 -6.24
C LEU A 125 -3.71 -18.27 -4.98
N ALA A 126 -5.02 -18.51 -5.02
CA ALA A 126 -5.74 -19.20 -3.95
C ALA A 126 -5.34 -20.68 -3.83
N ALA A 127 -5.07 -21.36 -4.96
CA ALA A 127 -4.56 -22.73 -4.95
C ALA A 127 -3.16 -22.80 -4.33
N TRP A 128 -2.26 -21.94 -4.77
CA TRP A 128 -0.93 -21.81 -4.18
C TRP A 128 -0.95 -21.46 -2.69
N TYR A 129 -1.85 -20.59 -2.27
CA TYR A 129 -2.06 -20.23 -0.87
C TYR A 129 -2.44 -21.43 -0.02
N LYS A 130 -3.40 -22.26 -0.48
CA LYS A 130 -3.84 -23.48 0.22
C LYS A 130 -2.71 -24.49 0.39
N GLU A 131 -1.93 -24.71 -0.66
CA GLU A 131 -0.77 -25.59 -0.61
C GLU A 131 0.30 -25.10 0.36
N SER A 132 0.54 -23.77 0.36
CA SER A 132 1.51 -23.16 1.26
C SER A 132 1.08 -23.22 2.72
N VAL A 133 -0.21 -23.04 3.03
CA VAL A 133 -0.76 -23.20 4.38
C VAL A 133 -0.63 -24.67 4.83
N ALA A 134 -0.90 -25.65 3.97
CA ALA A 134 -0.72 -27.05 4.30
C ALA A 134 0.75 -27.37 4.67
N LYS A 135 1.70 -26.92 3.86
CA LYS A 135 3.14 -27.12 4.13
C LYS A 135 3.61 -26.47 5.44
N VAL A 136 3.10 -25.28 5.77
CA VAL A 136 3.46 -24.61 7.04
C VAL A 136 2.86 -25.34 8.24
N ASN A 137 1.63 -25.87 8.12
CA ASN A 137 1.00 -26.67 9.18
C ASN A 137 1.70 -28.01 9.38
N GLU A 138 2.15 -28.68 8.31
CA GLU A 138 2.97 -29.90 8.38
C GLU A 138 4.31 -29.65 9.07
N ALA A 139 4.89 -28.47 8.90
CA ALA A 139 6.14 -28.03 9.54
C ALA A 139 5.96 -27.61 11.03
N GLY A 140 4.79 -27.82 11.63
CA GLY A 140 4.49 -27.54 13.02
C GLY A 140 3.89 -26.14 13.30
N GLY A 141 3.49 -25.44 12.25
CA GLY A 141 2.75 -24.17 12.38
C GLY A 141 1.25 -24.46 12.58
N SER A 142 0.62 -23.82 13.57
CA SER A 142 -0.84 -23.86 13.73
C SER A 142 -1.48 -22.59 13.11
N ILE A 143 -1.59 -22.57 11.79
CA ILE A 143 -2.15 -21.39 11.09
C ILE A 143 -3.64 -21.62 10.83
N ASN A 144 -4.49 -20.98 11.63
CA ASN A 144 -5.94 -20.90 11.44
C ASN A 144 -6.30 -19.69 10.55
N LEU A 145 -5.85 -19.69 9.29
CA LEU A 145 -6.27 -18.71 8.30
C LEU A 145 -7.44 -19.22 7.45
N SER A 146 -8.23 -18.30 6.91
CA SER A 146 -9.43 -18.66 6.13
C SER A 146 -9.05 -19.38 4.82
N VAL A 147 -9.24 -20.70 4.79
CA VAL A 147 -8.90 -21.56 3.64
C VAL A 147 -9.96 -21.50 2.54
N ASN A 148 -11.24 -21.28 2.90
CA ASN A 148 -12.36 -21.37 1.94
C ASN A 148 -12.44 -20.16 0.99
N LYS A 149 -12.20 -18.93 1.49
CA LYS A 149 -12.21 -17.69 0.70
C LYS A 149 -11.03 -16.79 1.12
N PRO A 150 -9.79 -17.12 0.73
CA PRO A 150 -8.63 -16.35 1.12
C PRO A 150 -8.67 -14.94 0.50
N ARG A 151 -8.30 -13.93 1.31
CA ARG A 151 -8.14 -12.54 0.89
C ARG A 151 -6.66 -12.19 0.77
N PHE A 152 -6.34 -11.08 0.10
CA PHE A 152 -4.96 -10.62 0.00
C PHE A 152 -4.30 -10.33 1.37
N ILE A 153 -5.09 -9.95 2.37
CA ILE A 153 -4.57 -9.78 3.73
C ILE A 153 -4.13 -11.11 4.37
N ASP A 154 -4.79 -12.21 4.05
CA ASP A 154 -4.43 -13.54 4.58
C ASP A 154 -3.15 -14.05 3.92
N LEU A 155 -2.97 -13.76 2.63
CA LEU A 155 -1.71 -14.01 1.92
C LEU A 155 -0.55 -13.23 2.55
N ALA A 156 -0.74 -11.95 2.85
CA ALA A 156 0.29 -11.13 3.49
C ALA A 156 0.66 -11.65 4.88
N LYS A 157 -0.31 -12.14 5.66
CA LYS A 157 -0.06 -12.78 6.97
C LYS A 157 0.75 -14.07 6.81
N LEU A 158 0.39 -14.92 5.85
CA LEU A 158 1.11 -16.16 5.58
C LEU A 158 2.59 -15.89 5.24
N LEU A 159 2.83 -14.92 4.34
CA LEU A 159 4.18 -14.51 3.96
C LEU A 159 4.97 -13.95 5.15
N ASN A 160 4.32 -13.19 6.03
CA ASN A 160 4.97 -12.67 7.23
C ASN A 160 5.38 -13.80 8.18
N ILE A 161 4.48 -14.76 8.45
CA ILE A 161 4.74 -15.89 9.34
C ILE A 161 5.86 -16.77 8.76
N SER A 162 5.81 -17.08 7.48
CA SER A 162 6.87 -17.88 6.83
C SER A 162 8.24 -17.18 6.90
N HIS A 163 8.26 -15.86 6.75
CA HIS A 163 9.49 -15.07 6.89
C HIS A 163 10.02 -15.07 8.33
N GLN A 164 9.15 -14.94 9.33
CA GLN A 164 9.55 -15.00 10.74
C GLN A 164 10.10 -16.37 11.10
N ALA A 165 9.47 -17.45 10.62
CA ALA A 165 9.93 -18.81 10.84
C ALA A 165 11.31 -19.09 10.21
N LEU A 166 11.62 -18.48 9.08
CA LEU A 166 12.95 -18.57 8.45
C LEU A 166 14.01 -17.80 9.24
N ASN A 167 13.68 -16.62 9.73
CA ASN A 167 14.63 -15.81 10.52
C ASN A 167 14.89 -16.38 11.91
N SER A 168 13.96 -17.14 12.49
CA SER A 168 14.16 -17.78 13.80
C SER A 168 15.04 -19.03 13.74
N LYS A 169 15.36 -19.54 12.55
CA LYS A 169 16.23 -20.71 12.33
C LYS A 169 17.68 -20.33 11.96
N GLN A 170 17.97 -19.04 11.80
CA GLN A 170 19.31 -18.49 11.63
C GLN A 170 19.85 -17.95 12.96
#